data_13bc0f0d5dcba7ce917446aa9fb16336
#
_entry.id   13bc0f0d5dcba7ce917446aa9fb16336
#
_cell.length_a   1.000
_cell.length_b   1.000
_cell.length_c   1.000
_cell.angle_alpha   90.00
_cell.angle_beta   90.00
_cell.angle_gamma   90.00
#
_symmetry.space_group_name_H-M   'P 1'
#
loop_
_entity.id
_entity.type
_entity.pdbx_description
1 polymer ?
#
loop_
_entity_poly.entity_id
_entity_poly.type
_entity_poly.pdbx_seq_one_letter_code
_entity_poly.pdbx_strand_id
1 'polypeptide(L)'
;VVTDSQSNRDGSDSLFSIEQFQFSDGTFQLSELLNVTDIDRGIYRFFNVDTGTHFLSGSTVERDSVINNLDAFNFEGPTFRAADPTNAAADTVFRFFNTQTGTHFFTQSTAERDNILNTLPQFSFEGEAYKGYTEQVDGSVPLYRFFNTQTGTHFYTAAEAEKDSIIENLPTFNFEGTAYWVDPVMG
;
A
#
# COMPACT_ATOMS: atom_id res chain seq x y z
N VAL A 1 10.44 18.57 -7.14
CA VAL A 1 10.77 19.76 -7.96
C VAL A 1 12.27 19.92 -7.99
N VAL A 2 12.86 20.00 -9.16
CA VAL A 2 14.27 20.36 -9.36
C VAL A 2 14.33 21.82 -9.76
N THR A 3 15.16 22.61 -9.08
CA THR A 3 15.29 24.05 -9.35
C THR A 3 16.69 24.35 -9.85
N ASP A 4 16.81 25.01 -11.01
CA ASP A 4 18.06 25.55 -11.50
C ASP A 4 18.37 26.87 -10.78
N SER A 5 19.57 26.97 -10.18
CA SER A 5 20.00 28.13 -9.45
C SER A 5 20.71 29.20 -10.33
N GLN A 6 20.86 28.91 -11.63
CA GLN A 6 21.52 29.87 -12.55
C GLN A 6 20.49 30.78 -13.24
N SER A 7 20.76 32.05 -13.30
CA SER A 7 19.92 33.03 -13.98
C SER A 7 19.91 32.80 -15.49
N ASN A 8 18.74 32.90 -16.11
CA ASN A 8 18.44 32.69 -17.54
C ASN A 8 18.39 31.21 -18.01
N ARG A 9 18.14 30.30 -17.12
CA ARG A 9 17.75 28.91 -17.43
C ARG A 9 16.27 28.67 -17.04
N ASP A 10 15.74 27.54 -17.44
CA ASP A 10 14.31 27.25 -17.48
C ASP A 10 13.59 27.08 -16.11
N GLY A 11 14.22 27.42 -14.99
CA GLY A 11 13.52 27.58 -13.71
C GLY A 11 13.26 26.30 -12.94
N SER A 12 12.01 25.96 -12.68
CA SER A 12 11.62 24.81 -11.85
C SER A 12 10.82 23.80 -12.65
N ASP A 13 11.30 22.57 -12.69
CA ASP A 13 10.60 21.45 -13.31
C ASP A 13 9.97 20.52 -12.26
N SER A 14 8.76 20.05 -12.54
CA SER A 14 8.13 18.99 -11.77
C SER A 14 8.37 17.65 -12.46
N LEU A 15 9.13 16.79 -11.82
CA LEU A 15 9.49 15.49 -12.34
C LEU A 15 8.69 14.42 -11.58
N PHE A 16 8.03 13.53 -12.35
CA PHE A 16 7.24 12.44 -11.81
C PHE A 16 7.81 11.10 -12.30
N SER A 17 7.89 10.11 -11.40
CA SER A 17 8.33 8.74 -11.75
C SER A 17 9.72 8.66 -12.39
N ILE A 18 10.66 9.47 -11.92
CA ILE A 18 12.07 9.40 -12.32
C ILE A 18 12.86 8.75 -11.20
N GLU A 19 13.50 7.63 -11.51
CA GLU A 19 14.28 6.83 -10.57
C GLU A 19 15.79 7.07 -10.69
N GLN A 20 16.22 7.59 -11.83
CA GLN A 20 17.63 7.86 -12.14
C GLN A 20 17.84 9.23 -12.76
N PHE A 21 18.95 9.86 -12.39
CA PHE A 21 19.45 11.10 -13.01
C PHE A 21 20.84 10.87 -13.55
N GLN A 22 21.06 11.29 -14.80
CA GLN A 22 22.38 11.24 -15.42
C GLN A 22 22.95 12.64 -15.53
N PHE A 23 24.11 12.85 -14.91
CA PHE A 23 24.89 14.09 -14.99
C PHE A 23 26.19 13.83 -15.77
N SER A 24 26.93 14.89 -16.08
CA SER A 24 28.21 14.77 -16.79
C SER A 24 29.29 14.01 -16.00
N ASP A 25 29.16 13.94 -14.69
CA ASP A 25 30.06 13.31 -13.74
C ASP A 25 29.57 11.97 -13.20
N GLY A 26 28.35 11.53 -13.59
CA GLY A 26 27.84 10.23 -13.21
C GLY A 26 26.33 10.07 -13.37
N THR A 27 25.88 8.85 -13.11
CA THR A 27 24.46 8.49 -12.99
C THR A 27 24.14 8.23 -11.53
N PHE A 28 23.11 8.87 -11.02
CA PHE A 28 22.67 8.76 -9.63
C PHE A 28 21.24 8.25 -9.55
N GLN A 29 20.98 7.44 -8.54
CA GLN A 29 19.60 7.08 -8.18
C GLN A 29 18.94 8.27 -7.47
N LEU A 30 17.63 8.42 -7.59
CA LEU A 30 16.87 9.46 -6.89
C LEU A 30 17.14 9.44 -5.37
N SER A 31 17.24 8.24 -4.80
CA SER A 31 17.56 8.03 -3.38
C SER A 31 18.90 8.60 -2.95
N GLU A 32 19.91 8.54 -3.84
CA GLU A 32 21.25 9.08 -3.58
C GLU A 32 21.27 10.61 -3.63
N LEU A 33 20.56 11.19 -4.60
CA LEU A 33 20.49 12.65 -4.77
C LEU A 33 19.70 13.35 -3.67
N LEU A 34 18.65 12.73 -3.18
CA LEU A 34 17.80 13.31 -2.14
C LEU A 34 18.30 12.97 -0.74
N ASN A 35 19.39 12.21 -0.61
CA ASN A 35 19.79 11.61 0.66
C ASN A 35 18.62 10.91 1.38
N VAL A 36 17.69 10.38 0.58
CA VAL A 36 16.46 9.73 1.06
C VAL A 36 16.82 8.29 1.39
N THR A 37 17.07 8.03 2.63
CA THR A 37 17.10 6.67 3.17
C THR A 37 15.68 6.06 3.18
N ASP A 38 14.69 6.84 2.78
CA ASP A 38 13.27 6.49 2.80
C ASP A 38 12.75 6.44 1.35
N ILE A 39 12.95 5.29 0.72
CA ILE A 39 12.22 4.90 -0.50
C ILE A 39 10.74 5.11 -0.19
N ASP A 40 9.98 5.69 -1.13
CA ASP A 40 8.54 5.83 -0.98
C ASP A 40 7.93 4.43 -0.72
N ARG A 41 7.70 4.13 0.55
CA ARG A 41 7.10 2.89 1.03
C ARG A 41 5.59 3.07 1.25
N GLY A 42 5.02 4.15 0.71
CA GLY A 42 3.62 4.48 0.86
C GLY A 42 2.72 3.39 0.27
N ILE A 43 1.72 2.99 1.05
CA ILE A 43 0.63 2.15 0.56
C ILE A 43 -0.56 3.06 0.32
N TYR A 44 -0.94 3.15 -0.95
CA TYR A 44 -1.98 4.02 -1.46
C TYR A 44 -3.34 3.34 -1.42
N ARG A 45 -4.36 4.07 -0.97
CA ARG A 45 -5.73 3.56 -0.89
C ARG A 45 -6.64 4.27 -1.89
N PHE A 46 -7.54 3.47 -2.46
CA PHE A 46 -8.59 3.90 -3.37
C PHE A 46 -9.92 3.34 -2.93
N PHE A 47 -10.99 4.12 -3.10
CA PHE A 47 -12.35 3.67 -2.92
C PHE A 47 -13.02 3.47 -4.28
N ASN A 48 -13.50 2.27 -4.55
CA ASN A 48 -14.25 1.96 -5.76
C ASN A 48 -15.75 2.29 -5.52
N VAL A 49 -16.24 3.33 -6.20
CA VAL A 49 -17.61 3.83 -6.01
C VAL A 49 -18.68 2.88 -6.57
N ASP A 50 -18.34 2.00 -7.51
CA ASP A 50 -19.29 1.06 -8.12
C ASP A 50 -19.52 -0.16 -7.23
N THR A 51 -18.51 -0.59 -6.49
CA THR A 51 -18.57 -1.80 -5.66
C THR A 51 -18.63 -1.52 -4.16
N GLY A 52 -18.30 -0.29 -3.73
CA GLY A 52 -18.19 0.07 -2.31
C GLY A 52 -17.01 -0.60 -1.61
N THR A 53 -15.95 -0.97 -2.35
CA THR A 53 -14.79 -1.68 -1.83
C THR A 53 -13.52 -0.83 -1.94
N HIS A 54 -12.47 -1.22 -1.21
CA HIS A 54 -11.19 -0.52 -1.26
C HIS A 54 -10.14 -1.34 -1.99
N PHE A 55 -9.23 -0.63 -2.64
CA PHE A 55 -8.04 -1.17 -3.27
C PHE A 55 -6.78 -0.53 -2.65
N LEU A 56 -5.76 -1.35 -2.40
CA LEU A 56 -4.47 -0.94 -1.86
C LEU A 56 -3.35 -1.27 -2.84
N SER A 57 -2.44 -0.33 -3.05
CA SER A 57 -1.24 -0.54 -3.87
C SER A 57 0.00 0.06 -3.20
N GLY A 58 1.09 -0.70 -3.19
CA GLY A 58 2.44 -0.21 -2.85
C GLY A 58 3.23 0.24 -4.08
N SER A 59 2.66 0.16 -5.29
CA SER A 59 3.30 0.55 -6.53
C SER A 59 2.84 1.94 -6.98
N THR A 60 3.78 2.86 -7.15
CA THR A 60 3.51 4.19 -7.71
C THR A 60 3.03 4.11 -9.15
N VAL A 61 3.52 3.14 -9.93
CA VAL A 61 3.08 2.89 -11.31
C VAL A 61 1.64 2.42 -11.35
N GLU A 62 1.26 1.48 -10.46
CA GLU A 62 -0.12 1.01 -10.35
C GLU A 62 -1.05 2.12 -9.84
N ARG A 63 -0.64 2.90 -8.83
CA ARG A 63 -1.35 4.09 -8.36
C ARG A 63 -1.66 5.05 -9.52
N ASP A 64 -0.65 5.43 -10.28
CA ASP A 64 -0.78 6.40 -11.37
C ASP A 64 -1.65 5.83 -12.50
N SER A 65 -1.56 4.53 -12.77
CA SER A 65 -2.42 3.84 -13.73
C SER A 65 -3.89 3.86 -13.30
N VAL A 66 -4.17 3.60 -12.03
CA VAL A 66 -5.55 3.66 -11.49
C VAL A 66 -6.10 5.07 -11.59
N ILE A 67 -5.34 6.08 -11.15
CA ILE A 67 -5.75 7.49 -11.21
C ILE A 67 -6.08 7.93 -12.64
N ASN A 68 -5.29 7.50 -13.61
CA ASN A 68 -5.41 7.99 -14.98
C ASN A 68 -6.40 7.21 -15.85
N ASN A 69 -6.78 5.97 -15.47
CA ASN A 69 -7.51 5.08 -16.37
C ASN A 69 -8.77 4.45 -15.77
N LEU A 70 -9.02 4.60 -14.46
CA LEU A 70 -10.11 3.92 -13.78
C LEU A 70 -10.99 4.92 -13.00
N ASP A 71 -11.95 5.53 -13.70
CA ASP A 71 -12.84 6.59 -13.16
C ASP A 71 -13.67 6.16 -11.93
N ALA A 72 -13.90 4.85 -11.76
CA ALA A 72 -14.62 4.32 -10.60
C ALA A 72 -13.81 4.34 -9.30
N PHE A 73 -12.50 4.64 -9.34
CA PHE A 73 -11.64 4.64 -8.18
C PHE A 73 -11.29 6.05 -7.69
N ASN A 74 -11.84 6.44 -6.57
CA ASN A 74 -11.46 7.68 -5.88
C ASN A 74 -10.16 7.46 -5.12
N PHE A 75 -9.13 8.25 -5.42
CA PHE A 75 -7.85 8.20 -4.71
C PHE A 75 -7.98 8.85 -3.33
N GLU A 76 -7.69 8.10 -2.27
CA GLU A 76 -7.77 8.55 -0.88
C GLU A 76 -6.41 8.94 -0.29
N GLY A 77 -5.33 8.72 -1.04
CA GLY A 77 -3.97 9.04 -0.61
C GLY A 77 -3.23 7.85 0.02
N PRO A 78 -2.02 8.10 0.58
CA PRO A 78 -1.30 7.10 1.35
C PRO A 78 -2.02 6.84 2.68
N THR A 79 -2.22 5.58 3.03
CA THR A 79 -2.93 5.19 4.27
C THR A 79 -1.99 4.68 5.36
N PHE A 80 -0.88 4.06 4.98
CA PHE A 80 0.23 3.64 5.83
C PHE A 80 1.48 3.46 4.97
N ARG A 81 2.60 3.09 5.59
CA ARG A 81 3.85 2.77 4.89
C ARG A 81 4.22 1.32 5.16
N ALA A 82 4.73 0.64 4.14
CA ALA A 82 5.30 -0.69 4.28
C ALA A 82 6.43 -0.69 5.31
N ALA A 83 6.68 -1.83 5.95
CA ALA A 83 7.79 -2.02 6.87
C ALA A 83 9.14 -1.73 6.19
N ASP A 84 10.11 -1.25 6.98
CA ASP A 84 11.47 -1.10 6.52
C ASP A 84 12.05 -2.47 6.17
N PRO A 85 12.41 -2.74 4.91
CA PRO A 85 12.89 -4.05 4.49
C PRO A 85 14.23 -4.45 5.13
N THR A 86 14.96 -3.50 5.74
CA THR A 86 16.21 -3.76 6.47
C THR A 86 15.98 -4.17 7.91
N ASN A 87 14.76 -4.00 8.44
CA ASN A 87 14.41 -4.44 9.79
C ASN A 87 14.23 -5.96 9.84
N ALA A 88 14.82 -6.60 10.83
CA ALA A 88 14.78 -8.07 10.98
C ALA A 88 13.37 -8.64 11.23
N ALA A 89 12.43 -7.82 11.72
CA ALA A 89 11.02 -8.19 11.89
C ALA A 89 10.18 -8.02 10.61
N ALA A 90 10.76 -7.45 9.52
CA ALA A 90 10.05 -7.25 8.27
C ALA A 90 9.95 -8.55 7.48
N ASP A 91 8.74 -8.95 7.11
CA ASP A 91 8.48 -10.13 6.30
C ASP A 91 7.47 -9.82 5.19
N THR A 92 7.36 -10.74 4.24
CA THR A 92 6.55 -10.57 3.01
C THR A 92 5.06 -10.57 3.30
N VAL A 93 4.36 -9.60 2.74
CA VAL A 93 2.91 -9.59 2.58
C VAL A 93 2.57 -10.07 1.17
N PHE A 94 1.77 -11.11 1.09
CA PHE A 94 1.30 -11.73 -0.16
C PHE A 94 0.01 -11.06 -0.63
N ARG A 95 -0.14 -10.92 -1.96
CA ARG A 95 -1.35 -10.38 -2.59
C ARG A 95 -2.03 -11.42 -3.45
N PHE A 96 -3.35 -11.46 -3.34
CA PHE A 96 -4.25 -12.26 -4.15
C PHE A 96 -5.34 -11.39 -4.74
N PHE A 97 -5.75 -11.70 -5.95
CA PHE A 97 -6.93 -11.12 -6.60
C PHE A 97 -8.08 -12.11 -6.56
N ASN A 98 -9.21 -11.71 -5.97
CA ASN A 98 -10.43 -12.51 -5.97
C ASN A 98 -11.23 -12.22 -7.24
N THR A 99 -11.25 -13.17 -8.17
CA THR A 99 -11.91 -13.05 -9.48
C THR A 99 -13.44 -12.99 -9.41
N GLN A 100 -14.05 -13.39 -8.29
CA GLN A 100 -15.49 -13.32 -8.08
C GLN A 100 -15.95 -11.95 -7.58
N THR A 101 -15.17 -11.32 -6.73
CA THR A 101 -15.51 -10.02 -6.13
C THR A 101 -14.80 -8.85 -6.79
N GLY A 102 -13.74 -9.10 -7.60
CA GLY A 102 -12.91 -8.05 -8.20
C GLY A 102 -12.05 -7.30 -7.18
N THR A 103 -11.76 -7.90 -6.01
CA THR A 103 -11.03 -7.26 -4.92
C THR A 103 -9.76 -8.01 -4.56
N HIS A 104 -8.87 -7.32 -3.83
CA HIS A 104 -7.61 -7.92 -3.39
C HIS A 104 -7.68 -8.35 -1.92
N PHE A 105 -6.93 -9.39 -1.64
CA PHE A 105 -6.70 -9.91 -0.29
C PHE A 105 -5.20 -9.91 0.00
N PHE A 106 -4.84 -9.49 1.22
CA PHE A 106 -3.46 -9.40 1.67
C PHE A 106 -3.25 -10.21 2.93
N THR A 107 -2.17 -10.96 2.98
CA THR A 107 -1.78 -11.71 4.18
C THR A 107 -0.26 -11.85 4.30
N GLN A 108 0.24 -11.84 5.53
CA GLN A 108 1.62 -12.20 5.86
C GLN A 108 1.73 -13.67 6.29
N SER A 109 0.59 -14.32 6.58
CA SER A 109 0.54 -15.72 7.01
C SER A 109 0.82 -16.67 5.83
N THR A 110 1.92 -17.40 5.90
CA THR A 110 2.24 -18.47 4.92
C THR A 110 1.22 -19.59 4.98
N ALA A 111 0.65 -19.89 6.15
CA ALA A 111 -0.40 -20.91 6.29
C ALA A 111 -1.70 -20.47 5.61
N GLU A 112 -2.09 -19.18 5.73
CA GLU A 112 -3.26 -18.63 5.04
C GLU A 112 -3.04 -18.59 3.53
N ARG A 113 -1.86 -18.12 3.06
CA ARG A 113 -1.45 -18.18 1.65
C ARG A 113 -1.59 -19.59 1.08
N ASP A 114 -1.02 -20.59 1.75
CA ASP A 114 -0.99 -21.97 1.27
C ASP A 114 -2.40 -22.58 1.28
N ASN A 115 -3.23 -22.25 2.28
CA ASN A 115 -4.63 -22.64 2.30
C ASN A 115 -5.41 -22.05 1.11
N ILE A 116 -5.26 -20.77 0.83
CA ILE A 116 -5.91 -20.10 -0.30
C ILE A 116 -5.50 -20.77 -1.61
N LEU A 117 -4.21 -20.98 -1.83
CA LEU A 117 -3.69 -21.63 -3.04
C LEU A 117 -4.26 -23.04 -3.27
N ASN A 118 -4.51 -23.78 -2.20
CA ASN A 118 -4.95 -25.15 -2.28
C ASN A 118 -6.48 -25.32 -2.32
N THR A 119 -7.25 -24.36 -1.78
CA THR A 119 -8.69 -24.59 -1.52
C THR A 119 -9.62 -23.55 -2.13
N LEU A 120 -9.12 -22.39 -2.56
CA LEU A 120 -9.92 -21.26 -3.03
C LEU A 120 -9.56 -20.87 -4.47
N PRO A 121 -10.06 -21.60 -5.48
CA PRO A 121 -9.67 -21.40 -6.89
C PRO A 121 -10.07 -20.04 -7.48
N GLN A 122 -10.97 -19.29 -6.81
CA GLN A 122 -11.33 -17.93 -7.20
C GLN A 122 -10.25 -16.90 -6.88
N PHE A 123 -9.22 -17.25 -6.10
CA PHE A 123 -8.12 -16.36 -5.79
C PHE A 123 -6.92 -16.61 -6.72
N SER A 124 -6.56 -15.63 -7.52
CA SER A 124 -5.32 -15.60 -8.30
C SER A 124 -4.19 -15.05 -7.45
N PHE A 125 -3.10 -15.79 -7.29
CA PHE A 125 -1.93 -15.32 -6.59
C PHE A 125 -1.14 -14.32 -7.44
N GLU A 126 -0.92 -13.12 -6.93
CA GLU A 126 -0.21 -12.04 -7.61
C GLU A 126 1.23 -11.84 -7.10
N GLY A 127 1.63 -12.63 -6.10
CA GLY A 127 3.00 -12.60 -5.57
C GLY A 127 3.15 -11.77 -4.31
N GLU A 128 4.34 -11.24 -4.12
CA GLU A 128 4.71 -10.38 -3.00
C GLU A 128 4.26 -8.94 -3.28
N ALA A 129 3.54 -8.32 -2.34
CA ALA A 129 3.06 -6.96 -2.48
C ALA A 129 4.03 -5.95 -1.87
N TYR A 130 4.36 -6.13 -0.60
CA TYR A 130 5.23 -5.25 0.19
C TYR A 130 5.70 -5.99 1.45
N LYS A 131 6.42 -5.30 2.36
CA LYS A 131 6.81 -5.83 3.66
C LYS A 131 5.93 -5.27 4.78
N GLY A 132 5.55 -6.14 5.72
CA GLY A 132 4.95 -5.79 7.01
C GLY A 132 5.83 -6.33 8.14
N TYR A 133 5.70 -5.81 9.36
CA TYR A 133 6.40 -6.39 10.51
C TYR A 133 5.58 -7.55 11.10
N THR A 134 6.24 -8.62 11.48
CA THR A 134 5.63 -9.81 12.11
C THR A 134 5.23 -9.56 13.57
N GLU A 135 5.80 -8.53 14.19
CA GLU A 135 5.54 -8.10 15.55
C GLU A 135 5.63 -6.57 15.64
N GLN A 136 5.16 -6.02 16.75
CA GLN A 136 5.29 -4.58 17.00
C GLN A 136 6.76 -4.20 17.15
N VAL A 137 7.21 -3.26 16.31
CA VAL A 137 8.51 -2.60 16.46
C VAL A 137 8.29 -1.14 16.88
N ASP A 138 9.36 -0.49 17.36
CA ASP A 138 9.26 0.90 17.80
C ASP A 138 8.78 1.81 16.66
N GLY A 139 7.78 2.65 16.93
CA GLY A 139 7.16 3.54 15.97
C GLY A 139 6.16 2.89 15.01
N SER A 140 6.03 1.55 14.98
CA SER A 140 5.03 0.89 14.15
C SER A 140 3.62 0.93 14.75
N VAL A 141 2.63 0.82 13.86
CA VAL A 141 1.20 0.76 14.21
C VAL A 141 0.57 -0.53 13.67
N PRO A 142 -0.48 -1.07 14.33
CA PRO A 142 -1.16 -2.26 13.84
C PRO A 142 -1.92 -1.95 12.55
N LEU A 143 -1.87 -2.85 11.57
CA LEU A 143 -2.80 -2.87 10.46
C LEU A 143 -3.97 -3.79 10.81
N TYR A 144 -5.14 -3.20 11.01
CA TYR A 144 -6.36 -3.90 11.36
C TYR A 144 -7.02 -4.49 10.12
N ARG A 145 -7.59 -5.69 10.25
CA ARG A 145 -8.31 -6.39 9.19
C ARG A 145 -9.76 -6.64 9.59
N PHE A 146 -10.65 -6.41 8.62
CA PHE A 146 -12.07 -6.70 8.73
C PHE A 146 -12.53 -7.55 7.55
N PHE A 147 -13.50 -8.42 7.78
CA PHE A 147 -14.23 -9.12 6.75
C PHE A 147 -15.64 -8.54 6.62
N ASN A 148 -15.98 -8.01 5.44
CA ASN A 148 -17.33 -7.54 5.16
C ASN A 148 -18.19 -8.72 4.70
N THR A 149 -19.12 -9.15 5.54
CA THR A 149 -20.00 -10.31 5.31
C THR A 149 -21.02 -10.06 4.19
N GLN A 150 -21.31 -8.81 3.85
CA GLN A 150 -22.26 -8.46 2.80
C GLN A 150 -21.62 -8.55 1.40
N THR A 151 -20.37 -8.16 1.26
CA THR A 151 -19.66 -8.14 -0.02
C THR A 151 -18.71 -9.33 -0.20
N GLY A 152 -18.36 -10.04 0.89
CA GLY A 152 -17.37 -11.12 0.87
C GLY A 152 -15.94 -10.60 0.67
N THR A 153 -15.66 -9.36 1.06
CA THR A 153 -14.38 -8.68 0.83
C THR A 153 -13.69 -8.29 2.14
N HIS A 154 -12.39 -8.06 2.08
CA HIS A 154 -11.63 -7.59 3.23
C HIS A 154 -11.34 -6.08 3.15
N PHE A 155 -11.31 -5.46 4.30
CA PHE A 155 -10.93 -4.06 4.48
C PHE A 155 -9.77 -3.96 5.46
N TYR A 156 -8.85 -3.03 5.20
CA TYR A 156 -7.65 -2.83 6.00
C TYR A 156 -7.49 -1.36 6.38
N THR A 157 -7.14 -1.10 7.63
CA THR A 157 -6.79 0.25 8.10
C THR A 157 -5.74 0.22 9.19
N ALA A 158 -4.85 1.21 9.16
CA ALA A 158 -3.91 1.50 10.25
C ALA A 158 -4.42 2.60 11.20
N ALA A 159 -5.56 3.23 10.87
CA ALA A 159 -6.16 4.30 11.66
C ALA A 159 -7.06 3.72 12.75
N GLU A 160 -6.68 3.91 14.03
CA GLU A 160 -7.48 3.41 15.16
C GLU A 160 -8.89 4.01 15.21
N ALA A 161 -9.03 5.30 14.91
CA ALA A 161 -10.34 5.95 14.87
C ALA A 161 -11.25 5.36 13.79
N GLU A 162 -10.71 4.98 12.61
CA GLU A 162 -11.47 4.32 11.56
C GLU A 162 -11.88 2.90 12.00
N LYS A 163 -10.98 2.15 12.62
CA LYS A 163 -11.29 0.83 13.21
C LYS A 163 -12.44 0.93 14.21
N ASP A 164 -12.37 1.88 15.15
CA ASP A 164 -13.40 2.04 16.18
C ASP A 164 -14.74 2.44 15.57
N SER A 165 -14.74 3.35 14.60
CA SER A 165 -15.95 3.75 13.87
C SER A 165 -16.59 2.58 13.11
N ILE A 166 -15.79 1.71 12.49
CA ILE A 166 -16.29 0.52 11.79
C ILE A 166 -16.96 -0.44 12.79
N ILE A 167 -16.30 -0.72 13.90
CA ILE A 167 -16.82 -1.63 14.94
C ILE A 167 -18.15 -1.09 15.49
N GLU A 168 -18.26 0.21 15.71
CA GLU A 168 -19.46 0.83 16.30
C GLU A 168 -20.62 0.92 15.30
N ASN A 169 -20.34 1.25 14.02
CA ASN A 169 -21.36 1.71 13.09
C ASN A 169 -21.64 0.76 11.91
N LEU A 170 -20.76 -0.22 11.65
CA LEU A 170 -20.86 -1.08 10.47
C LEU A 170 -20.97 -2.56 10.87
N PRO A 171 -22.15 -3.06 11.26
CA PRO A 171 -22.34 -4.42 11.81
C PRO A 171 -22.07 -5.55 10.78
N THR A 172 -21.92 -5.24 9.51
CA THR A 172 -21.55 -6.20 8.46
C THR A 172 -20.05 -6.45 8.39
N PHE A 173 -19.23 -5.65 9.09
CA PHE A 173 -17.79 -5.81 9.15
C PHE A 173 -17.38 -6.59 10.40
N ASN A 174 -16.98 -7.84 10.23
CA ASN A 174 -16.41 -8.64 11.29
C ASN A 174 -14.94 -8.23 11.51
N PHE A 175 -14.60 -7.78 12.71
CA PHE A 175 -13.23 -7.47 13.08
C PHE A 175 -12.42 -8.75 13.26
N GLU A 176 -11.34 -8.90 12.50
CA GLU A 176 -10.46 -10.08 12.52
C GLU A 176 -9.16 -9.85 13.32
N GLY A 177 -8.98 -8.63 13.85
CA GLY A 177 -7.80 -8.28 14.63
C GLY A 177 -6.71 -7.59 13.83
N THR A 178 -5.49 -7.61 14.38
CA THR A 178 -4.28 -7.09 13.72
C THR A 178 -3.77 -8.13 12.73
N ALA A 179 -3.69 -7.75 11.45
CA ALA A 179 -3.13 -8.62 10.41
C ALA A 179 -1.60 -8.71 10.51
N TYR A 180 -0.95 -7.56 10.66
CA TYR A 180 0.48 -7.36 10.87
C TYR A 180 0.73 -5.90 11.28
N TRP A 181 2.00 -5.51 11.42
CA TRP A 181 2.37 -4.14 11.81
C TRP A 181 3.00 -3.41 10.63
N VAL A 182 2.83 -2.08 10.60
CA VAL A 182 3.26 -1.21 9.50
C VAL A 182 3.80 0.11 10.05
N ASP A 183 4.49 0.87 9.21
CA ASP A 183 4.87 2.23 9.59
C ASP A 183 3.70 3.19 9.36
N PRO A 184 3.48 4.18 10.24
CA PRO A 184 2.48 5.21 10.02
C PRO A 184 2.89 6.11 8.83
N VAL A 185 1.91 6.79 8.21
CA VAL A 185 2.19 7.90 7.28
C VAL A 185 2.91 8.99 8.05
N MET A 186 3.99 9.53 7.48
CA MET A 186 4.64 10.70 8.08
C MET A 186 3.71 11.90 7.96
N GLY A 187 3.45 12.55 9.09
CA GLY A 187 2.67 13.77 9.18
C GLY A 187 3.43 15.00 8.69
#